data_fbd651a5fbb6ca698606c8df0dea17f3
#
_entry.id   fbd651a5fbb6ca698606c8df0dea17f3
#
_cell.length_a   1.000
_cell.length_b   1.000
_cell.length_c   1.000
_cell.angle_alpha   90.00
_cell.angle_beta   90.00
_cell.angle_gamma   90.00
#
_symmetry.space_group_name_H-M   'P 1'
#
loop_
_entity.id
_entity.type
_entity.pdbx_description
1 polymer ?
#
loop_
_entity_poly.entity_id
_entity_poly.type
_entity_poly.pdbx_seq_one_letter_code
_entity_poly.pdbx_strand_id
1 'polypeptide(L)'
;MSFNVGDTVVYPHHGAARIEAVETRTIKGEDRTYLVLKVDKGDLTVRVPADNAELVGVRDVVGAEGLERVFEVLRAPHTEEPTNWSRRYKANLEKLASGDVNKVAEVVRDLWRRDRERGLSAGEKRMLAKARQILVSELALAEKTNEDKAEALLDEVL
;
A
#
# COMPACT_ATOMS: atom_id res chain seq x y z
N MET A 1 -10.06 -2.93 16.46
CA MET A 1 -9.56 -1.61 16.05
C MET A 1 -10.75 -0.76 15.62
N SER A 2 -10.87 0.45 16.11
CA SER A 2 -11.96 1.34 15.73
C SER A 2 -11.44 2.40 14.76
N PHE A 3 -12.21 2.67 13.72
CA PHE A 3 -11.90 3.68 12.72
C PHE A 3 -12.84 4.87 12.89
N ASN A 4 -12.30 6.07 12.95
CA ASN A 4 -13.06 7.30 13.17
C ASN A 4 -12.93 8.26 11.99
N VAL A 5 -13.96 9.11 11.82
CA VAL A 5 -13.91 10.17 10.81
C VAL A 5 -12.67 11.04 11.05
N GLY A 6 -11.95 11.34 9.99
CA GLY A 6 -10.71 12.10 10.03
C GLY A 6 -9.46 11.24 10.10
N ASP A 7 -9.58 9.96 10.44
CA ASP A 7 -8.43 9.05 10.46
C ASP A 7 -7.90 8.80 9.06
N THR A 8 -6.58 8.68 8.96
CA THR A 8 -5.92 8.23 7.73
C THR A 8 -5.58 6.76 7.88
N VAL A 9 -5.95 5.96 6.89
CA VAL A 9 -5.73 4.52 6.85
C VAL A 9 -5.07 4.13 5.54
N VAL A 10 -4.62 2.89 5.45
CA VAL A 10 -4.11 2.33 4.20
C VAL A 10 -5.13 1.34 3.66
N TYR A 11 -5.49 1.52 2.39
CA TYR A 11 -6.40 0.63 1.68
C TYR A 11 -5.60 -0.17 0.65
N PRO A 12 -5.66 -1.50 0.67
CA PRO A 12 -4.87 -2.33 -0.27
C PRO A 12 -5.09 -1.89 -1.72
N HIS A 13 -4.04 -1.89 -2.52
CA HIS A 13 -3.98 -1.44 -3.92
C HIS A 13 -4.13 0.07 -4.13
N HIS A 14 -4.59 0.81 -3.13
CA HIS A 14 -4.88 2.25 -3.30
C HIS A 14 -3.97 3.14 -2.46
N GLY A 15 -3.33 2.58 -1.42
CA GLY A 15 -2.47 3.34 -0.53
C GLY A 15 -3.24 4.14 0.50
N ALA A 16 -2.78 5.34 0.80
CA ALA A 16 -3.38 6.18 1.83
C ALA A 16 -4.79 6.63 1.45
N ALA A 17 -5.70 6.56 2.41
CA ALA A 17 -7.07 7.03 2.28
C ALA A 17 -7.52 7.67 3.59
N ARG A 18 -8.41 8.63 3.49
CA ARG A 18 -8.96 9.32 4.65
C ARG A 18 -10.40 8.90 4.87
N ILE A 19 -10.76 8.62 6.11
CA ILE A 19 -12.16 8.36 6.46
C ILE A 19 -12.90 9.69 6.50
N GLU A 20 -13.75 9.94 5.50
CA GLU A 20 -14.51 11.18 5.40
C GLU A 20 -15.81 11.13 6.17
N ALA A 21 -16.44 9.96 6.23
CA ALA A 21 -17.73 9.80 6.87
C ALA A 21 -17.94 8.35 7.31
N VAL A 22 -18.87 8.18 8.22
CA VAL A 22 -19.41 6.88 8.60
C VAL A 22 -20.90 6.96 8.28
N GLU A 23 -21.37 6.11 7.36
CA GLU A 23 -22.76 6.10 6.91
C GLU A 23 -23.46 4.83 7.35
N THR A 24 -24.71 4.96 7.74
CA THR A 24 -25.59 3.81 7.99
C THR A 24 -26.57 3.71 6.85
N ARG A 25 -26.67 2.53 6.22
CA ARG A 25 -27.60 2.27 5.15
C ARG A 25 -28.48 1.07 5.50
N THR A 26 -29.76 1.17 5.19
CA THR A 26 -30.69 0.07 5.36
C THR A 26 -30.79 -0.70 4.04
N ILE A 27 -30.37 -1.96 4.06
CA ILE A 27 -30.42 -2.86 2.91
C ILE A 27 -31.21 -4.09 3.32
N LYS A 28 -32.31 -4.37 2.61
CA LYS A 28 -33.19 -5.53 2.89
C LYS A 28 -33.66 -5.59 4.36
N GLY A 29 -33.96 -4.43 4.93
CA GLY A 29 -34.44 -4.34 6.31
C GLY A 29 -33.37 -4.40 7.38
N GLU A 30 -32.08 -4.51 7.01
CA GLU A 30 -30.96 -4.51 7.94
C GLU A 30 -30.16 -3.22 7.81
N ASP A 31 -29.83 -2.62 8.95
CA ASP A 31 -28.95 -1.46 9.01
C ASP A 31 -27.51 -1.92 8.99
N ARG A 32 -26.73 -1.35 8.06
CA ARG A 32 -25.29 -1.60 7.95
C ARG A 32 -24.52 -0.30 7.95
N THR A 33 -23.42 -0.29 8.68
CA THR A 33 -22.52 0.86 8.77
C THR A 33 -21.39 0.70 7.77
N TYR A 34 -21.11 1.76 7.02
CA TYR A 34 -20.04 1.82 6.02
C TYR A 34 -19.06 2.93 6.36
N LEU A 35 -17.79 2.66 6.16
CA LEU A 35 -16.75 3.69 6.17
C LEU A 35 -16.64 4.26 4.76
N VAL A 36 -16.71 5.58 4.65
CA VAL A 36 -16.51 6.27 3.38
C VAL A 36 -15.06 6.73 3.33
N LEU A 37 -14.29 6.12 2.43
CA LEU A 37 -12.86 6.39 2.28
C LEU A 37 -12.61 7.21 1.03
N LYS A 38 -11.87 8.30 1.17
CA LYS A 38 -11.38 9.06 0.03
C LYS A 38 -9.89 8.74 -0.17
N VAL A 39 -9.57 8.19 -1.34
CA VAL A 39 -8.20 7.87 -1.69
C VAL A 39 -7.46 9.15 -2.07
N ASP A 40 -6.27 9.38 -1.50
CA ASP A 40 -5.49 10.60 -1.72
C ASP A 40 -5.12 10.82 -3.19
N LYS A 41 -4.87 9.75 -3.92
CA LYS A 41 -4.51 9.82 -5.33
C LYS A 41 -5.73 9.51 -6.20
N GLY A 42 -6.14 10.49 -6.98
CA GLY A 42 -7.36 10.40 -7.79
C GLY A 42 -8.60 10.67 -6.95
N ASP A 43 -9.71 10.96 -7.56
CA ASP A 43 -10.95 11.30 -6.85
C ASP A 43 -11.79 10.07 -6.50
N LEU A 44 -11.13 8.98 -6.15
CA LEU A 44 -11.80 7.72 -5.83
C LEU A 44 -12.36 7.77 -4.41
N THR A 45 -13.66 7.53 -4.30
CA THR A 45 -14.34 7.34 -3.03
C THR A 45 -14.81 5.89 -2.95
N VAL A 46 -14.46 5.21 -1.88
CA VAL A 46 -14.80 3.80 -1.66
C VAL A 46 -15.62 3.68 -0.38
N ARG A 47 -16.67 2.88 -0.44
CA ARG A 47 -17.47 2.54 0.74
C ARG A 47 -17.15 1.11 1.17
N VAL A 48 -16.70 0.95 2.40
CA VAL A 48 -16.29 -0.33 2.96
C VAL A 48 -17.18 -0.64 4.17
N PRO A 49 -17.81 -1.83 4.23
CA PRO A 49 -18.54 -2.22 5.42
C PRO A 49 -17.64 -2.16 6.66
N ALA A 50 -18.06 -1.46 7.70
CA ALA A 50 -17.26 -1.27 8.90
C ALA A 50 -16.88 -2.60 9.55
N ASP A 51 -17.78 -3.57 9.52
CA ASP A 51 -17.55 -4.91 10.08
C ASP A 51 -16.46 -5.68 9.34
N ASN A 52 -16.23 -5.38 8.07
CA ASN A 52 -15.28 -6.08 7.21
C ASN A 52 -14.04 -5.26 6.89
N ALA A 53 -13.90 -4.05 7.45
CA ALA A 53 -12.79 -3.15 7.11
C ALA A 53 -11.42 -3.83 7.30
N GLU A 54 -11.22 -4.50 8.43
CA GLU A 54 -9.98 -5.22 8.70
C GLU A 54 -9.80 -6.44 7.79
N LEU A 55 -10.90 -7.13 7.47
CA LEU A 55 -10.86 -8.31 6.61
C LEU A 55 -10.46 -7.97 5.16
N VAL A 56 -10.84 -6.80 4.66
CA VAL A 56 -10.43 -6.33 3.33
C VAL A 56 -9.08 -5.64 3.35
N GLY A 57 -8.42 -5.57 4.52
CA GLY A 57 -7.06 -5.09 4.66
C GLY A 57 -6.90 -3.62 5.00
N VAL A 58 -7.97 -2.91 5.33
CA VAL A 58 -7.87 -1.53 5.81
C VAL A 58 -7.13 -1.53 7.15
N ARG A 59 -6.08 -0.75 7.26
CA ARG A 59 -5.23 -0.69 8.45
C ARG A 59 -4.72 0.71 8.70
N ASP A 60 -4.19 0.93 9.90
CA ASP A 60 -3.54 2.19 10.24
C ASP A 60 -2.22 2.34 9.46
N VAL A 61 -1.79 3.59 9.32
CA VAL A 61 -0.47 3.92 8.79
C VAL A 61 0.59 3.34 9.74
N VAL A 62 1.68 2.82 9.16
CA VAL A 62 2.77 2.22 9.91
C VAL A 62 3.40 3.23 10.89
N GLY A 63 3.68 2.78 12.11
CA GLY A 63 4.37 3.58 13.13
C GLY A 63 5.89 3.49 13.01
N ALA A 64 6.59 4.12 13.96
CA ALA A 64 8.06 4.20 13.93
C ALA A 64 8.76 2.84 13.86
N GLU A 65 8.31 1.86 14.66
CA GLU A 65 8.89 0.51 14.62
C GLU A 65 8.64 -0.19 13.30
N GLY A 66 7.43 -0.04 12.76
CA GLY A 66 7.08 -0.60 11.46
C GLY A 66 7.89 0.04 10.33
N LEU A 67 8.15 1.34 10.44
CA LEU A 67 8.95 2.08 9.47
C LEU A 67 10.40 1.55 9.42
N GLU A 68 11.00 1.27 10.58
CA GLU A 68 12.32 0.66 10.66
C GLU A 68 12.37 -0.70 9.95
N ARG A 69 11.33 -1.51 10.11
CA ARG A 69 11.24 -2.80 9.41
C ARG A 69 11.15 -2.63 7.90
N VAL A 70 10.42 -1.62 7.43
CA VAL A 70 10.34 -1.30 6.00
C VAL A 70 11.73 -1.00 5.45
N PHE A 71 12.51 -0.17 6.15
CA PHE A 71 13.87 0.14 5.73
C PHE A 71 14.78 -1.09 5.75
N GLU A 72 14.64 -1.96 6.74
CA GLU A 72 15.37 -3.23 6.78
C GLU A 72 15.03 -4.10 5.57
N VAL A 73 13.75 -4.19 5.21
CA VAL A 73 13.33 -4.95 4.02
C VAL A 73 13.94 -4.36 2.76
N LEU A 74 13.91 -3.03 2.60
CA LEU A 74 14.47 -2.37 1.43
C LEU A 74 15.98 -2.57 1.29
N ARG A 75 16.69 -2.69 2.40
CA ARG A 75 18.14 -2.91 2.44
C ARG A 75 18.54 -4.38 2.40
N ALA A 76 17.59 -5.29 2.59
CA ALA A 76 17.87 -6.72 2.69
C ALA A 76 18.60 -7.23 1.44
N PRO A 77 19.54 -8.18 1.60
CA PRO A 77 20.22 -8.77 0.47
C PRO A 77 19.25 -9.57 -0.41
N HIS A 78 19.77 -10.09 -1.53
CA HIS A 78 18.96 -10.83 -2.50
C HIS A 78 18.11 -11.91 -1.85
N THR A 79 16.84 -11.92 -2.21
CA THR A 79 15.90 -13.00 -1.88
C THR A 79 15.57 -13.76 -3.15
N GLU A 80 15.33 -15.08 -3.00
CA GLU A 80 14.96 -15.89 -4.13
C GLU A 80 13.63 -15.44 -4.74
N GLU A 81 13.63 -15.24 -6.05
CA GLU A 81 12.42 -14.95 -6.81
C GLU A 81 12.12 -16.12 -7.75
N PRO A 82 10.83 -16.35 -8.06
CA PRO A 82 10.52 -17.28 -9.14
C PRO A 82 11.20 -16.86 -10.44
N THR A 83 11.84 -17.80 -11.14
CA THR A 83 12.52 -17.55 -12.41
C THR A 83 11.54 -17.33 -13.56
N ASN A 84 10.36 -17.93 -13.49
CA ASN A 84 9.31 -17.77 -14.48
C ASN A 84 8.63 -16.41 -14.33
N TRP A 85 8.55 -15.65 -15.42
CA TRP A 85 7.95 -14.31 -15.43
C TRP A 85 6.50 -14.31 -14.90
N SER A 86 5.68 -15.25 -15.34
CA SER A 86 4.27 -15.30 -14.92
C SER A 86 4.13 -15.56 -13.42
N ARG A 87 4.94 -16.45 -12.86
CA ARG A 87 4.92 -16.74 -11.42
C ARG A 87 5.41 -15.56 -10.61
N ARG A 88 6.47 -14.89 -11.07
CA ARG A 88 7.01 -13.70 -10.41
C ARG A 88 5.99 -12.56 -10.42
N TYR A 89 5.35 -12.34 -11.57
CA TYR A 89 4.33 -11.31 -11.71
C TYR A 89 3.14 -11.56 -10.77
N LYS A 90 2.65 -12.79 -10.75
CA LYS A 90 1.56 -13.20 -9.87
C LYS A 90 1.92 -13.07 -8.40
N ALA A 91 3.11 -13.50 -8.01
CA ALA A 91 3.58 -13.39 -6.62
C ALA A 91 3.64 -11.92 -6.17
N ASN A 92 4.12 -11.04 -7.03
CA ASN A 92 4.17 -9.61 -6.74
C ASN A 92 2.78 -8.99 -6.64
N LEU A 93 1.83 -9.40 -7.50
CA LEU A 93 0.44 -8.96 -7.39
C LEU A 93 -0.17 -9.35 -6.06
N GLU A 94 0.08 -10.57 -5.60
CA GLU A 94 -0.41 -11.06 -4.32
C GLU A 94 0.18 -10.25 -3.15
N LYS A 95 1.45 -9.89 -3.22
CA LYS A 95 2.10 -9.03 -2.23
C LYS A 95 1.45 -7.65 -2.17
N LEU A 96 1.16 -7.05 -3.32
CA LEU A 96 0.49 -5.75 -3.37
C LEU A 96 -0.95 -5.83 -2.82
N ALA A 97 -1.62 -6.94 -3.08
CA ALA A 97 -2.99 -7.17 -2.61
C ALA A 97 -3.09 -7.40 -1.11
N SER A 98 -2.00 -7.82 -0.47
CA SER A 98 -1.99 -8.17 0.95
C SER A 98 -2.26 -7.00 1.89
N GLY A 99 -1.97 -5.77 1.46
CA GLY A 99 -2.03 -4.60 2.32
C GLY A 99 -0.89 -4.48 3.32
N ASP A 100 0.05 -5.41 3.31
CA ASP A 100 1.22 -5.42 4.19
C ASP A 100 2.31 -4.53 3.60
N VAL A 101 2.68 -3.47 4.33
CA VAL A 101 3.70 -2.51 3.86
C VAL A 101 5.04 -3.18 3.59
N ASN A 102 5.40 -4.20 4.36
CA ASN A 102 6.67 -4.91 4.17
C ASN A 102 6.66 -5.68 2.84
N LYS A 103 5.54 -6.26 2.47
CA LYS A 103 5.40 -6.95 1.18
C LYS A 103 5.40 -5.98 0.01
N VAL A 104 4.80 -4.81 0.16
CA VAL A 104 4.89 -3.74 -0.84
C VAL A 104 6.34 -3.30 -1.01
N ALA A 105 7.07 -3.15 0.10
CA ALA A 105 8.50 -2.81 0.08
C ALA A 105 9.33 -3.87 -0.65
N GLU A 106 9.01 -5.15 -0.45
CA GLU A 106 9.68 -6.24 -1.19
C GLU A 106 9.47 -6.10 -2.70
N VAL A 107 8.26 -5.79 -3.15
CA VAL A 107 7.96 -5.59 -4.57
C VAL A 107 8.76 -4.41 -5.13
N VAL A 108 8.78 -3.29 -4.43
CA VAL A 108 9.57 -2.10 -4.83
C VAL A 108 11.04 -2.45 -4.94
N ARG A 109 11.60 -3.08 -3.92
CA ARG A 109 13.01 -3.48 -3.88
C ARG A 109 13.37 -4.41 -5.03
N ASP A 110 12.61 -5.49 -5.19
CA ASP A 110 12.93 -6.54 -6.17
C ASP A 110 12.79 -6.04 -7.60
N LEU A 111 11.72 -5.31 -7.91
CA LEU A 111 11.52 -4.75 -9.25
C LEU A 111 12.54 -3.64 -9.56
N TRP A 112 12.87 -2.80 -8.58
CA TRP A 112 13.88 -1.76 -8.76
C TRP A 112 15.25 -2.37 -9.08
N ARG A 113 15.67 -3.40 -8.32
CA ARG A 113 16.93 -4.10 -8.55
C ARG A 113 16.96 -4.78 -9.91
N ARG A 114 15.85 -5.44 -10.27
CA ARG A 114 15.75 -6.11 -11.56
C ARG A 114 15.80 -5.11 -12.71
N ASP A 115 15.17 -3.96 -12.58
CA ASP A 115 15.20 -2.91 -13.60
C ASP A 115 16.63 -2.44 -13.87
N ARG A 116 17.42 -2.30 -12.83
CA ARG A 116 18.82 -1.89 -12.96
C ARG A 116 19.70 -2.96 -13.58
N GLU A 117 19.42 -4.22 -13.33
CA GLU A 117 20.23 -5.34 -13.82
C GLU A 117 19.85 -5.78 -15.24
N ARG A 118 18.57 -5.85 -15.52
CA ARG A 118 18.05 -6.50 -16.75
C ARG A 118 16.98 -5.69 -17.47
N GLY A 119 16.44 -4.68 -16.85
CA GLY A 119 15.25 -4.00 -17.34
C GLY A 119 13.97 -4.77 -17.00
N LEU A 120 12.85 -4.10 -17.15
CA LEU A 120 11.52 -4.64 -16.84
C LEU A 120 10.64 -4.65 -18.07
N SER A 121 9.70 -5.62 -18.14
CA SER A 121 8.61 -5.58 -19.08
C SER A 121 7.72 -4.37 -18.82
N ALA A 122 6.88 -3.99 -19.79
CA ALA A 122 5.94 -2.88 -19.62
C ALA A 122 4.99 -3.10 -18.43
N GLY A 123 4.52 -4.34 -18.24
CA GLY A 123 3.67 -4.68 -17.10
C GLY A 123 4.37 -4.54 -15.77
N GLU A 124 5.63 -4.97 -15.68
CA GLU A 124 6.43 -4.85 -14.46
C GLU A 124 6.79 -3.38 -14.16
N LYS A 125 7.02 -2.56 -15.18
CA LYS A 125 7.26 -1.12 -14.99
C LYS A 125 6.03 -0.44 -14.38
N ARG A 126 4.84 -0.77 -14.87
CA ARG A 126 3.59 -0.25 -14.31
C ARG A 126 3.38 -0.72 -12.86
N MET A 127 3.71 -1.98 -12.59
CA MET A 127 3.62 -2.54 -11.24
C MET A 127 4.58 -1.84 -10.28
N LEU A 128 5.82 -1.61 -10.70
CA LEU A 128 6.81 -0.88 -9.89
C LEU A 128 6.33 0.54 -9.60
N ALA A 129 5.83 1.25 -10.60
CA ALA A 129 5.31 2.60 -10.42
C ALA A 129 4.17 2.63 -9.41
N LYS A 130 3.25 1.67 -9.49
CA LYS A 130 2.13 1.55 -8.56
C LYS A 130 2.59 1.22 -7.15
N ALA A 131 3.46 0.23 -7.01
CA ALA A 131 4.01 -0.18 -5.72
C ALA A 131 4.78 0.97 -5.06
N ARG A 132 5.58 1.68 -5.84
CA ARG A 132 6.34 2.83 -5.38
C ARG A 132 5.42 3.95 -4.89
N GLN A 133 4.35 4.24 -5.63
CA GLN A 133 3.36 5.24 -5.25
C GLN A 133 2.69 4.90 -3.91
N ILE A 134 2.30 3.64 -3.73
CA ILE A 134 1.68 3.16 -2.49
C ILE A 134 2.66 3.33 -1.33
N LEU A 135 3.90 2.90 -1.50
CA LEU A 135 4.92 2.96 -0.46
C LEU A 135 5.26 4.40 -0.10
N VAL A 136 5.49 5.27 -1.09
CA VAL A 136 5.82 6.68 -0.88
C VAL A 136 4.69 7.40 -0.14
N SER A 137 3.45 7.12 -0.49
CA SER A 137 2.27 7.68 0.18
C SER A 137 2.29 7.36 1.69
N GLU A 138 2.56 6.12 2.04
CA GLU A 138 2.63 5.70 3.45
C GLU A 138 3.86 6.27 4.16
N LEU A 139 5.02 6.28 3.51
CA LEU A 139 6.24 6.86 4.07
C LEU A 139 6.06 8.35 4.39
N ALA A 140 5.41 9.09 3.49
CA ALA A 140 5.14 10.51 3.69
C ALA A 140 4.30 10.74 4.95
N LEU A 141 3.30 9.92 5.18
CA LEU A 141 2.45 10.00 6.37
C LEU A 141 3.20 9.57 7.63
N ALA A 142 3.94 8.48 7.56
CA ALA A 142 4.70 7.95 8.71
C ALA A 142 5.80 8.90 9.15
N GLU A 143 6.48 9.54 8.20
CA GLU A 143 7.55 10.52 8.47
C GLU A 143 7.02 11.95 8.68
N LYS A 144 5.71 12.14 8.54
CA LYS A 144 5.06 13.46 8.65
C LYS A 144 5.67 14.49 7.71
N THR A 145 5.84 14.10 6.46
CA THR A 145 6.47 14.90 5.41
C THR A 145 5.64 14.84 4.12
N ASN A 146 6.12 15.44 3.05
CA ASN A 146 5.46 15.37 1.75
C ASN A 146 5.99 14.20 0.91
N GLU A 147 5.30 13.90 -0.19
CA GLU A 147 5.68 12.79 -1.07
C GLU A 147 7.03 12.97 -1.75
N ASP A 148 7.40 14.20 -2.11
CA ASP A 148 8.69 14.47 -2.76
C ASP A 148 9.85 14.10 -1.83
N LYS A 149 9.75 14.45 -0.55
CA LYS A 149 10.75 14.10 0.46
C LYS A 149 10.75 12.61 0.75
N ALA A 150 9.57 11.99 0.80
CA ALA A 150 9.45 10.54 1.00
C ALA A 150 10.07 9.77 -0.17
N GLU A 151 9.86 10.24 -1.40
CA GLU A 151 10.45 9.64 -2.60
C GLU A 151 11.98 9.75 -2.59
N ALA A 152 12.51 10.91 -2.20
CA ALA A 152 13.95 11.10 -2.04
C ALA A 152 14.53 10.15 -0.98
N LEU A 153 13.83 9.97 0.14
CA LEU A 153 14.22 9.04 1.19
C LEU A 153 14.24 7.59 0.68
N LEU A 154 13.24 7.20 -0.08
CA LEU A 154 13.18 5.87 -0.69
C LEU A 154 14.37 5.65 -1.63
N ASP A 155 14.67 6.61 -2.50
CA ASP A 155 15.79 6.54 -3.43
C ASP A 155 17.12 6.41 -2.70
N GLU A 156 17.27 7.08 -1.57
CA GLU A 156 18.48 7.02 -0.75
C GLU A 156 18.68 5.63 -0.13
N VAL A 157 17.59 4.96 0.26
CA VAL A 157 17.63 3.65 0.89
C VAL A 157 17.84 2.52 -0.12
N LEU A 158 17.32 2.64 -1.33
CA LEU A 158 17.43 1.62 -2.39
C LEU A 158 18.86 1.46 -2.99
#